data_bb3fffe0ea5cb6f8b2cf5b1d29241b38
#
_entry.id   bb3fffe0ea5cb6f8b2cf5b1d29241b38
#
_cell.length_a   1.000
_cell.length_b   1.000
_cell.length_c   1.000
_cell.angle_alpha   90.00
_cell.angle_beta   90.00
_cell.angle_gamma   90.00
#
_symmetry.space_group_name_H-M   'P 1'
#
loop_
_entity.id
_entity.type
_entity.pdbx_description
1 polymer ?
#
loop_
_entity_poly.entity_id
_entity_poly.type
_entity_poly.pdbx_seq_one_letter_code
_entity_poly.pdbx_strand_id
1 'polypeptide(L)'
;KLTIPIEAGAEIVNDVTACRDPRMYDVLREFRPGCVLMDDRILPGDASARLVVREYLVARRDEIAAATGLAHDSFLLDPGVGFGKTLEQNLDCIRYAGEFADGESGVLLGVSRKSFIGKICGETDPMKRLPGTLAAALLSSGVHFLRVHDVGAHRQALMVAEEILRR
;
A
#
# COMPACT_ATOMS: atom_id res chain seq x y z
N LYS A 1 -1.28 -12.52 -20.06
CA LYS A 1 0.11 -12.06 -20.26
C LYS A 1 0.39 -10.91 -19.28
N LEU A 2 1.55 -10.92 -18.65
CA LEU A 2 1.96 -9.89 -17.67
C LEU A 2 2.18 -8.49 -18.31
N THR A 3 2.46 -8.44 -19.60
CA THR A 3 2.80 -7.23 -20.36
C THR A 3 1.58 -6.43 -20.87
N ILE A 4 0.41 -7.07 -21.03
CA ILE A 4 -0.76 -6.44 -21.67
C ILE A 4 -1.15 -5.07 -21.09
N PRO A 5 -1.20 -4.86 -19.76
CA PRO A 5 -1.55 -3.56 -19.21
C PRO A 5 -0.54 -2.47 -19.57
N ILE A 6 0.74 -2.78 -19.59
CA ILE A 6 1.83 -1.83 -19.88
C ILE A 6 1.82 -1.50 -21.38
N GLU A 7 1.70 -2.50 -22.25
CA GLU A 7 1.54 -2.31 -23.70
C GLU A 7 0.31 -1.45 -24.03
N ALA A 8 -0.72 -1.45 -23.16
CA ALA A 8 -1.90 -0.60 -23.26
C ALA A 8 -1.74 0.78 -22.61
N GLY A 9 -0.54 1.15 -22.13
CA GLY A 9 -0.22 2.46 -21.59
C GLY A 9 -0.27 2.59 -20.07
N ALA A 10 -0.29 1.49 -19.30
CA ALA A 10 -0.13 1.56 -17.86
C ALA A 10 1.30 1.92 -17.48
N GLU A 11 1.46 2.91 -16.61
CA GLU A 11 2.77 3.41 -16.17
C GLU A 11 3.23 2.78 -14.85
N ILE A 12 2.31 2.15 -14.11
CA ILE A 12 2.58 1.54 -12.81
C ILE A 12 2.03 0.12 -12.78
N VAL A 13 2.86 -0.83 -12.35
CA VAL A 13 2.47 -2.19 -12.01
C VAL A 13 2.13 -2.28 -10.54
N ASN A 14 0.93 -2.76 -10.20
CA ASN A 14 0.59 -3.07 -8.81
C ASN A 14 0.59 -4.59 -8.62
N ASP A 15 1.65 -5.11 -8.01
CA ASP A 15 1.78 -6.55 -7.74
C ASP A 15 1.54 -6.84 -6.26
N VAL A 16 0.40 -7.50 -5.99
CA VAL A 16 -0.01 -7.87 -4.63
C VAL A 16 0.87 -8.95 -3.99
N THR A 17 1.74 -9.59 -4.78
CA THR A 17 2.65 -10.65 -4.32
C THR A 17 4.09 -10.17 -4.16
N ALA A 18 4.35 -8.87 -4.25
CA ALA A 18 5.68 -8.28 -4.25
C ALA A 18 6.62 -8.92 -5.30
N CYS A 19 6.11 -9.10 -6.52
CA CYS A 19 6.86 -9.66 -7.66
C CYS A 19 7.50 -11.02 -7.38
N ARG A 20 6.81 -11.91 -6.63
CA ARG A 20 7.32 -13.28 -6.39
C ARG A 20 7.41 -14.13 -7.65
N ASP A 21 6.66 -13.79 -8.70
CA ASP A 21 6.82 -14.43 -10.00
C ASP A 21 8.06 -13.86 -10.71
N PRO A 22 9.11 -14.67 -10.97
CA PRO A 22 10.36 -14.19 -11.58
C PRO A 22 10.16 -13.64 -13.00
N ARG A 23 9.09 -14.01 -13.69
CA ARG A 23 8.75 -13.45 -15.01
C ARG A 23 8.42 -11.95 -14.94
N MET A 24 8.05 -11.43 -13.76
CA MET A 24 7.84 -10.00 -13.57
C MET A 24 9.15 -9.21 -13.74
N TYR A 25 10.29 -9.79 -13.41
CA TYR A 25 11.59 -9.13 -13.57
C TYR A 25 11.90 -8.78 -15.04
N ASP A 26 11.50 -9.64 -15.98
CA ASP A 26 11.68 -9.36 -17.41
C ASP A 26 10.81 -8.16 -17.85
N VAL A 27 9.56 -8.11 -17.36
CA VAL A 27 8.67 -6.97 -17.59
C VAL A 27 9.24 -5.68 -17.02
N LEU A 28 9.74 -5.73 -15.80
CA LEU A 28 10.32 -4.55 -15.12
C LEU A 28 11.59 -4.07 -15.83
N ARG A 29 12.44 -4.96 -16.34
CA ARG A 29 13.64 -4.59 -17.14
C ARG A 29 13.28 -3.93 -18.46
N GLU A 30 12.30 -4.51 -19.17
CA GLU A 30 11.94 -4.09 -20.53
C GLU A 30 11.21 -2.75 -20.52
N PHE A 31 10.17 -2.61 -19.68
CA PHE A 31 9.27 -1.46 -19.69
C PHE A 31 9.59 -0.38 -18.67
N ARG A 32 10.38 -0.70 -17.65
CA ARG A 32 10.80 0.22 -16.57
C ARG A 32 9.65 1.01 -15.93
N PRO A 33 8.50 0.36 -15.60
CA PRO A 33 7.36 1.04 -14.98
C PRO A 33 7.64 1.38 -13.51
N GLY A 34 6.82 2.24 -12.92
CA GLY A 34 6.67 2.28 -11.48
C GLY A 34 6.14 0.95 -10.96
N CYS A 35 6.50 0.56 -9.75
CA CYS A 35 6.09 -0.73 -9.19
C CYS A 35 5.61 -0.60 -7.75
N VAL A 36 4.38 -1.06 -7.48
CA VAL A 36 3.86 -1.21 -6.12
C VAL A 36 4.14 -2.62 -5.64
N LEU A 37 4.90 -2.75 -4.56
CA LEU A 37 5.20 -4.01 -3.88
C LEU A 37 4.31 -4.12 -2.64
N MET A 38 3.45 -5.13 -2.59
CA MET A 38 2.54 -5.32 -1.44
C MET A 38 2.91 -6.58 -0.65
N ASP A 39 2.81 -6.50 0.68
CA ASP A 39 2.94 -7.66 1.56
C ASP A 39 1.59 -8.34 1.81
N ASP A 40 1.39 -9.50 1.16
CA ASP A 40 0.20 -10.36 1.31
C ASP A 40 0.42 -11.52 2.30
N ARG A 41 1.56 -11.58 2.99
CA ARG A 41 1.91 -12.71 3.87
C ARG A 41 1.02 -12.76 5.11
N ILE A 42 0.80 -14.00 5.58
CA ILE A 42 0.25 -14.24 6.91
C ILE A 42 1.39 -14.10 7.91
N LEU A 43 1.24 -13.21 8.88
CA LEU A 43 2.25 -12.97 9.91
C LEU A 43 1.95 -13.80 11.16
N PRO A 44 2.99 -14.16 11.96
CA PRO A 44 2.78 -14.70 13.31
C PRO A 44 1.90 -13.73 14.13
N GLY A 45 1.03 -14.28 14.99
CA GLY A 45 0.00 -13.50 15.70
C GLY A 45 0.57 -12.42 16.63
N ASP A 46 1.75 -12.66 17.18
CA ASP A 46 2.49 -11.78 18.09
C ASP A 46 3.51 -10.86 17.40
N ALA A 47 3.65 -10.99 16.07
CA ALA A 47 4.62 -10.17 15.33
C ALA A 47 4.17 -8.70 15.26
N SER A 48 5.11 -7.78 15.46
CA SER A 48 4.92 -6.37 15.09
C SER A 48 4.86 -6.27 13.57
N ALA A 49 3.66 -6.02 13.05
CA ALA A 49 3.47 -5.92 11.60
C ALA A 49 4.31 -4.79 10.99
N ARG A 50 4.41 -3.64 11.69
CA ARG A 50 5.25 -2.52 11.31
C ARG A 50 6.68 -2.93 10.98
N LEU A 51 7.33 -3.69 11.85
CA LEU A 51 8.74 -4.07 11.69
C LEU A 51 8.91 -5.16 10.63
N VAL A 52 8.16 -6.26 10.75
CA VAL A 52 8.30 -7.45 9.88
C VAL A 52 7.92 -7.15 8.44
N VAL A 53 6.88 -6.33 8.23
CA VAL A 53 6.44 -5.95 6.88
C VAL A 53 7.42 -4.98 6.24
N ARG A 54 7.91 -3.98 7.00
CA ARG A 54 8.88 -3.02 6.50
C ARG A 54 10.18 -3.71 6.07
N GLU A 55 10.74 -4.55 6.93
CA GLU A 55 11.95 -5.32 6.61
C GLU A 55 11.78 -6.15 5.34
N TYR A 56 10.67 -6.84 5.22
CA TYR A 56 10.38 -7.65 4.02
C TYR A 56 10.28 -6.79 2.76
N LEU A 57 9.50 -5.71 2.78
CA LEU A 57 9.27 -4.89 1.59
C LEU A 57 10.55 -4.19 1.13
N VAL A 58 11.37 -3.70 2.06
CA VAL A 58 12.67 -3.11 1.75
C VAL A 58 13.61 -4.15 1.14
N ALA A 59 13.73 -5.33 1.73
CA ALA A 59 14.56 -6.41 1.19
C ALA A 59 14.08 -6.85 -0.22
N ARG A 60 12.76 -6.93 -0.43
CA ARG A 60 12.20 -7.27 -1.76
C ARG A 60 12.48 -6.18 -2.79
N ARG A 61 12.31 -4.91 -2.43
CA ARG A 61 12.68 -3.80 -3.31
C ARG A 61 14.15 -3.89 -3.72
N ASP A 62 15.05 -4.08 -2.77
CA ASP A 62 16.50 -4.11 -3.02
C ASP A 62 16.87 -5.28 -3.95
N GLU A 63 16.29 -6.44 -3.72
CA GLU A 63 16.47 -7.62 -4.59
C GLU A 63 16.00 -7.33 -6.02
N ILE A 64 14.81 -6.75 -6.17
CA ILE A 64 14.24 -6.43 -7.48
C ILE A 64 15.04 -5.33 -8.17
N ALA A 65 15.41 -4.28 -7.45
CA ALA A 65 16.24 -3.19 -7.97
C ALA A 65 17.58 -3.70 -8.51
N ALA A 66 18.26 -4.53 -7.72
CA ALA A 66 19.52 -5.16 -8.15
C ALA A 66 19.36 -6.05 -9.39
N ALA A 67 18.26 -6.79 -9.46
CA ALA A 67 18.00 -7.71 -10.57
C ALA A 67 17.54 -7.01 -11.86
N THR A 68 16.87 -5.86 -11.75
CA THR A 68 16.22 -5.18 -12.89
C THR A 68 16.90 -3.88 -13.30
N GLY A 69 17.72 -3.28 -12.44
CA GLY A 69 18.32 -1.97 -12.64
C GLY A 69 17.32 -0.81 -12.43
N LEU A 70 16.14 -1.05 -11.86
CA LEU A 70 15.21 0.02 -11.46
C LEU A 70 15.78 0.79 -10.28
N ALA A 71 15.60 2.10 -10.27
CA ALA A 71 15.94 2.94 -9.12
C ALA A 71 14.93 2.72 -7.96
N HIS A 72 15.36 2.93 -6.71
CA HIS A 72 14.51 2.71 -5.54
C HIS A 72 13.27 3.63 -5.52
N ASP A 73 13.37 4.82 -6.06
CA ASP A 73 12.26 5.78 -6.21
C ASP A 73 11.19 5.34 -7.22
N SER A 74 11.46 4.30 -8.02
CA SER A 74 10.46 3.67 -8.88
C SER A 74 9.50 2.76 -8.10
N PHE A 75 9.72 2.54 -6.79
CA PHE A 75 8.91 1.64 -6.00
C PHE A 75 8.02 2.38 -4.99
N LEU A 76 6.81 1.82 -4.81
CA LEU A 76 5.90 2.14 -3.71
C LEU A 76 5.73 0.89 -2.85
N LEU A 77 5.88 1.04 -1.54
CA LEU A 77 5.73 -0.03 -0.57
C LEU A 77 4.31 -0.01 0.01
N ASP A 78 3.54 -1.08 -0.18
CA ASP A 78 2.18 -1.25 0.36
C ASP A 78 2.21 -2.30 1.49
N PRO A 79 1.91 -1.93 2.74
CA PRO A 79 1.93 -2.88 3.85
C PRO A 79 0.85 -3.96 3.77
N GLY A 80 -0.04 -3.93 2.80
CA GLY A 80 -1.03 -4.98 2.57
C GLY A 80 -2.10 -5.06 3.66
N VAL A 81 -2.62 -3.91 4.12
CA VAL A 81 -3.75 -3.87 5.06
C VAL A 81 -4.91 -4.73 4.55
N GLY A 82 -5.43 -5.63 5.38
CA GLY A 82 -6.51 -6.55 5.02
C GLY A 82 -6.07 -7.84 4.32
N PHE A 83 -4.77 -8.06 4.11
CA PHE A 83 -4.21 -9.27 3.52
C PHE A 83 -3.45 -10.07 4.61
N GLY A 84 -3.95 -11.25 4.96
CA GLY A 84 -3.28 -12.17 5.87
C GLY A 84 -2.97 -11.67 7.29
N LYS A 85 -3.49 -10.52 7.70
CA LYS A 85 -3.17 -9.82 8.94
C LYS A 85 -4.33 -9.85 9.95
N THR A 86 -4.01 -9.95 11.23
CA THR A 86 -5.00 -9.80 12.32
C THR A 86 -5.51 -8.34 12.37
N LEU A 87 -6.53 -8.08 13.19
CA LEU A 87 -7.02 -6.71 13.37
C LEU A 87 -5.92 -5.79 13.89
N GLU A 88 -5.22 -6.20 14.95
CA GLU A 88 -4.14 -5.42 15.57
C GLU A 88 -3.00 -5.16 14.59
N GLN A 89 -2.60 -6.16 13.79
CA GLN A 89 -1.58 -6.01 12.77
C GLN A 89 -2.00 -5.03 11.66
N ASN A 90 -3.28 -5.04 11.28
CA ASN A 90 -3.80 -4.04 10.34
C ASN A 90 -3.75 -2.61 10.91
N LEU A 91 -4.14 -2.45 12.17
CA LEU A 91 -4.08 -1.16 12.85
C LEU A 91 -2.64 -0.68 13.06
N ASP A 92 -1.71 -1.60 13.32
CA ASP A 92 -0.27 -1.30 13.41
C ASP A 92 0.26 -0.75 12.07
N CYS A 93 -0.05 -1.42 10.96
CA CYS A 93 0.30 -0.94 9.62
C CYS A 93 -0.28 0.45 9.29
N ILE A 94 -1.50 0.74 9.72
CA ILE A 94 -2.15 2.04 9.46
C ILE A 94 -1.54 3.13 10.34
N ARG A 95 -1.35 2.87 11.64
CA ARG A 95 -0.81 3.81 12.62
C ARG A 95 0.58 4.29 12.24
N TYR A 96 1.39 3.40 11.74
CA TYR A 96 2.79 3.65 11.37
C TYR A 96 3.02 3.66 9.84
N ALA A 97 1.99 3.99 9.07
CA ALA A 97 2.04 3.91 7.60
C ALA A 97 3.23 4.66 6.99
N GLY A 98 3.54 5.85 7.48
CA GLY A 98 4.67 6.65 6.99
C GLY A 98 6.05 6.03 7.24
N GLU A 99 6.17 5.10 8.20
CA GLU A 99 7.45 4.46 8.50
C GLU A 99 7.83 3.37 7.48
N PHE A 100 6.92 2.99 6.59
CA PHE A 100 7.25 2.13 5.45
C PHE A 100 8.06 2.88 4.38
N ALA A 101 8.00 4.20 4.33
CA ALA A 101 8.95 5.01 3.58
C ALA A 101 10.33 4.94 4.25
N ASP A 102 11.36 4.78 3.45
CA ASP A 102 12.75 4.69 3.91
C ASP A 102 13.64 5.85 3.42
N GLY A 103 13.03 6.87 2.80
CA GLY A 103 13.71 7.99 2.17
C GLY A 103 14.08 7.74 0.70
N GLU A 104 13.97 6.51 0.22
CA GLU A 104 14.27 6.11 -1.15
C GLU A 104 13.01 5.70 -1.93
N SER A 105 12.05 5.05 -1.23
CA SER A 105 10.78 4.60 -1.81
C SER A 105 9.61 5.29 -1.15
N GLY A 106 8.53 5.49 -1.91
CA GLY A 106 7.27 6.00 -1.39
C GLY A 106 6.40 4.92 -0.74
N VAL A 107 5.30 5.33 -0.11
CA VAL A 107 4.31 4.44 0.49
C VAL A 107 2.98 4.58 -0.22
N LEU A 108 2.38 3.44 -0.58
CA LEU A 108 0.98 3.35 -0.98
C LEU A 108 0.19 2.66 0.13
N LEU A 109 -0.96 3.22 0.49
CA LEU A 109 -1.84 2.63 1.49
C LEU A 109 -3.24 2.41 0.92
N GLY A 110 -3.74 1.18 1.02
CA GLY A 110 -5.09 0.80 0.63
C GLY A 110 -5.93 0.40 1.84
N VAL A 111 -6.74 1.31 2.38
CA VAL A 111 -7.63 1.05 3.54
C VAL A 111 -9.11 0.99 3.17
N SER A 112 -9.44 1.34 1.92
CA SER A 112 -10.80 1.63 1.50
C SER A 112 -11.73 0.43 1.58
N ARG A 113 -12.82 0.58 2.35
CA ARG A 113 -13.92 -0.38 2.55
C ARG A 113 -13.50 -1.74 3.13
N LYS A 114 -12.28 -1.83 3.72
CA LYS A 114 -11.70 -3.08 4.19
C LYS A 114 -12.39 -3.64 5.45
N SER A 115 -12.24 -4.93 5.66
CA SER A 115 -12.94 -5.70 6.69
C SER A 115 -12.61 -5.27 8.12
N PHE A 116 -11.44 -4.70 8.38
CA PHE A 116 -11.08 -4.21 9.70
C PHE A 116 -12.05 -3.10 10.17
N ILE A 117 -12.53 -2.23 9.26
CA ILE A 117 -13.54 -1.21 9.56
C ILE A 117 -14.84 -1.88 10.01
N GLY A 118 -15.28 -2.89 9.26
CA GLY A 118 -16.47 -3.66 9.63
C GLY A 118 -16.35 -4.35 10.98
N LYS A 119 -15.17 -4.88 11.31
CA LYS A 119 -14.91 -5.50 12.63
C LYS A 119 -14.99 -4.48 13.78
N ILE A 120 -14.55 -3.25 13.56
CA ILE A 120 -14.58 -2.18 14.58
C ILE A 120 -15.99 -1.61 14.73
N CYS A 121 -16.68 -1.32 13.61
CA CYS A 121 -17.95 -0.60 13.61
C CYS A 121 -19.19 -1.51 13.60
N GLY A 122 -19.03 -2.84 13.50
CA GLY A 122 -20.15 -3.76 13.29
C GLY A 122 -20.78 -3.69 11.89
N GLU A 123 -20.16 -2.98 10.92
CA GLU A 123 -20.73 -2.79 9.59
C GLU A 123 -20.29 -3.91 8.62
N THR A 124 -21.25 -4.74 8.22
CA THR A 124 -21.01 -5.87 7.33
C THR A 124 -20.98 -5.47 5.85
N ASP A 125 -21.72 -4.43 5.45
CA ASP A 125 -21.76 -3.94 4.08
C ASP A 125 -20.54 -3.06 3.75
N PRO A 126 -19.64 -3.49 2.84
CA PRO A 126 -18.49 -2.70 2.45
C PRO A 126 -18.86 -1.30 1.89
N MET A 127 -20.03 -1.17 1.25
CA MET A 127 -20.48 0.08 0.65
C MET A 127 -20.78 1.15 1.71
N LYS A 128 -21.10 0.75 2.95
CA LYS A 128 -21.39 1.63 4.08
C LYS A 128 -20.16 2.00 4.92
N ARG A 129 -18.99 1.48 4.58
CA ARG A 129 -17.74 1.71 5.32
C ARG A 129 -17.01 3.00 4.96
N LEU A 130 -17.59 3.88 4.13
CA LEU A 130 -16.94 5.13 3.73
C LEU A 130 -16.53 6.01 4.91
N PRO A 131 -17.36 6.26 5.94
CA PRO A 131 -16.94 7.09 7.09
C PRO A 131 -15.69 6.55 7.80
N GLY A 132 -15.67 5.24 8.09
CA GLY A 132 -14.50 4.58 8.68
C GLY A 132 -13.27 4.57 7.76
N THR A 133 -13.48 4.49 6.45
CA THR A 133 -12.42 4.60 5.45
C THR A 133 -11.76 5.98 5.48
N LEU A 134 -12.56 7.05 5.50
CA LEU A 134 -12.06 8.44 5.58
C LEU A 134 -11.28 8.67 6.88
N ALA A 135 -11.79 8.20 8.01
CA ALA A 135 -11.09 8.30 9.29
C ALA A 135 -9.73 7.60 9.26
N ALA A 136 -9.67 6.37 8.74
CA ALA A 136 -8.41 5.63 8.62
C ALA A 136 -7.42 6.33 7.66
N ALA A 137 -7.90 6.86 6.53
CA ALA A 137 -7.06 7.58 5.58
C ALA A 137 -6.49 8.88 6.16
N LEU A 138 -7.30 9.67 6.87
CA LEU A 138 -6.88 10.94 7.47
C LEU A 138 -5.90 10.75 8.64
N LEU A 139 -6.00 9.64 9.36
CA LEU A 139 -5.09 9.32 10.47
C LEU A 139 -3.77 8.68 10.00
N SER A 140 -3.67 8.30 8.74
CA SER A 140 -2.46 7.72 8.15
C SER A 140 -1.50 8.83 7.71
N SER A 141 -0.53 9.17 8.54
CA SER A 141 0.48 10.17 8.22
C SER A 141 1.63 9.61 7.39
N GLY A 142 2.29 10.46 6.59
CA GLY A 142 3.49 10.09 5.82
C GLY A 142 3.23 9.16 4.63
N VAL A 143 1.99 9.04 4.18
CA VAL A 143 1.60 8.24 3.02
C VAL A 143 1.68 9.10 1.75
N HIS A 144 2.27 8.56 0.69
CA HIS A 144 2.42 9.26 -0.60
C HIS A 144 1.21 9.02 -1.52
N PHE A 145 0.63 7.82 -1.47
CA PHE A 145 -0.51 7.44 -2.31
C PHE A 145 -1.58 6.70 -1.50
N LEU A 146 -2.83 7.14 -1.63
CA LEU A 146 -3.99 6.42 -1.10
C LEU A 146 -4.73 5.73 -2.24
N ARG A 147 -4.86 4.40 -2.16
CA ARG A 147 -5.67 3.63 -3.11
C ARG A 147 -7.09 3.47 -2.56
N VAL A 148 -8.05 4.14 -3.19
CA VAL A 148 -9.41 4.27 -2.67
C VAL A 148 -10.47 4.03 -3.75
N HIS A 149 -11.70 3.65 -3.33
CA HIS A 149 -12.86 3.53 -4.23
C HIS A 149 -13.53 4.90 -4.46
N ASP A 150 -13.60 5.73 -3.41
CA ASP A 150 -14.39 6.96 -3.37
C ASP A 150 -13.46 8.19 -3.46
N VAL A 151 -12.81 8.39 -4.61
CA VAL A 151 -11.76 9.42 -4.81
C VAL A 151 -12.27 10.83 -4.45
N GLY A 152 -13.47 11.20 -4.90
CA GLY A 152 -14.04 12.53 -4.63
C GLY A 152 -14.21 12.82 -3.15
N ALA A 153 -14.71 11.85 -2.37
CA ALA A 153 -14.88 11.98 -0.92
C ALA A 153 -13.52 12.09 -0.20
N HIS A 154 -12.53 11.31 -0.60
CA HIS A 154 -11.18 11.38 -0.01
C HIS A 154 -10.51 12.72 -0.33
N ARG A 155 -10.59 13.18 -1.58
CA ARG A 155 -10.04 14.48 -1.97
C ARG A 155 -10.64 15.62 -1.14
N GLN A 156 -11.97 15.64 -0.97
CA GLN A 156 -12.65 16.64 -0.15
C GLN A 156 -12.19 16.60 1.32
N ALA A 157 -12.14 15.39 1.91
CA ALA A 157 -11.71 15.20 3.29
C ALA A 157 -10.26 15.64 3.52
N LEU A 158 -9.35 15.28 2.60
CA LEU A 158 -7.94 15.68 2.68
C LEU A 158 -7.77 17.19 2.56
N MET A 159 -8.45 17.87 1.62
CA MET A 159 -8.38 19.32 1.48
C MET A 159 -8.82 20.05 2.75
N VAL A 160 -9.88 19.58 3.41
CA VAL A 160 -10.35 20.15 4.68
C VAL A 160 -9.34 19.89 5.79
N ALA A 161 -8.80 18.67 5.90
CA ALA A 161 -7.80 18.34 6.91
C ALA A 161 -6.51 19.15 6.74
N GLU A 162 -6.03 19.31 5.51
CA GLU A 162 -4.84 20.13 5.19
C GLU A 162 -5.03 21.59 5.61
N GLU A 163 -6.21 22.18 5.35
CA GLU A 163 -6.50 23.57 5.73
C GLU A 163 -6.57 23.75 7.26
N ILE A 164 -7.15 22.77 7.98
CA ILE A 164 -7.20 22.79 9.45
C ILE A 164 -5.79 22.66 10.06
N LEU A 165 -4.92 21.88 9.46
CA LEU A 165 -3.55 21.62 9.94
C LEU A 165 -2.54 22.70 9.50
N ARG A 166 -2.91 23.54 8.55
CA ARG A 166 -2.09 24.67 8.11
C ARG A 166 -1.95 25.70 9.24
N ARG A 167 -0.74 25.86 9.75
CA ARG A 167 -0.36 26.84 10.79
C ARG A 167 0.37 28.02 10.20
#